data_112496f5fd7338cd69f9972c8fd6b352
#
_entry.id   112496f5fd7338cd69f9972c8fd6b352
#
_cell.length_a   1.000
_cell.length_b   1.000
_cell.length_c   1.000
_cell.angle_alpha   90.00
_cell.angle_beta   90.00
_cell.angle_gamma   90.00
#
_symmetry.space_group_name_H-M   'P 1'
#
loop_
_entity.id
_entity.type
_entity.pdbx_description
1 polymer ?
#
loop_
_entity_poly.entity_id
_entity_poly.type
_entity_poly.pdbx_seq_one_letter_code
_entity_poly.pdbx_strand_id
1 'polypeptide(L)'
;MSVDIQEMAEQILVHGFCILRDQFPMPAIEACNEAFAPILRDYVAENVENPNRGPCRHYITLPFEPPLYNPCFFDDDTIIAIATRVLGEDFAIDQYASDTPLKGSAYQEIHGDVGPLFPEDPDFQPPPAVLAVNYPFIDVTPAHGPFEVARGTHLFPKAEALRRIEDGVIPLEPLLMNAGDVLIRDPRCLHRGTPNRTDTPRPVAVFACIRGWMQRESRERNPVPEYVWTGLSERERQLFRKLPRTPSTSR
;
A
#
# COMPACT_ATOMS: atom_id res chain seq x y z
N MET A 1 -19.32 15.68 0.51
CA MET A 1 -18.46 16.81 0.04
C MET A 1 -17.53 16.24 -1.02
N SER A 2 -17.29 16.97 -2.13
CA SER A 2 -16.32 16.52 -3.14
C SER A 2 -14.89 16.57 -2.54
N VAL A 3 -14.08 15.56 -2.80
CA VAL A 3 -12.66 15.52 -2.40
C VAL A 3 -11.91 16.59 -3.21
N ASP A 4 -11.13 17.43 -2.54
CA ASP A 4 -10.21 18.36 -3.21
C ASP A 4 -8.92 17.63 -3.60
N ILE A 5 -8.81 17.29 -4.88
CA ILE A 5 -7.66 16.54 -5.43
C ILE A 5 -6.36 17.32 -5.25
N GLN A 6 -6.40 18.64 -5.38
CA GLN A 6 -5.22 19.49 -5.21
C GLN A 6 -4.72 19.43 -3.76
N GLU A 7 -5.63 19.60 -2.79
CA GLU A 7 -5.31 19.52 -1.38
C GLU A 7 -4.73 18.13 -1.01
N MET A 8 -5.33 17.05 -1.50
CA MET A 8 -4.84 15.69 -1.22
C MET A 8 -3.45 15.44 -1.80
N ALA A 9 -3.18 15.90 -3.01
CA ALA A 9 -1.86 15.81 -3.61
C ALA A 9 -0.81 16.64 -2.83
N GLU A 10 -1.17 17.85 -2.40
CA GLU A 10 -0.30 18.70 -1.56
C GLU A 10 0.00 18.05 -0.22
N GLN A 11 -0.98 17.41 0.44
CA GLN A 11 -0.75 16.65 1.66
C GLN A 11 0.29 15.55 1.46
N ILE A 12 0.24 14.81 0.35
CA ILE A 12 1.26 13.80 0.03
C ILE A 12 2.64 14.45 -0.14
N LEU A 13 2.73 15.54 -0.89
CA LEU A 13 4.01 16.21 -1.17
C LEU A 13 4.64 16.84 0.07
N VAL A 14 3.83 17.34 1.02
CA VAL A 14 4.31 18.04 2.22
C VAL A 14 4.41 17.09 3.42
N HIS A 15 3.43 16.23 3.60
CA HIS A 15 3.32 15.37 4.79
C HIS A 15 3.73 13.92 4.53
N GLY A 16 3.84 13.52 3.26
CA GLY A 16 4.15 12.15 2.86
C GLY A 16 2.92 11.26 2.69
N PHE A 17 1.72 11.72 3.02
CA PHE A 17 0.48 10.95 2.85
C PHE A 17 -0.77 11.82 2.91
N CYS A 18 -1.88 11.29 2.41
CA CYS A 18 -3.24 11.76 2.67
C CYS A 18 -4.16 10.57 3.00
N ILE A 19 -5.32 10.83 3.60
CA ILE A 19 -6.34 9.82 3.89
C ILE A 19 -7.66 10.27 3.27
N LEU A 20 -8.23 9.41 2.44
CA LEU A 20 -9.59 9.53 1.92
C LEU A 20 -10.51 8.74 2.84
N ARG A 21 -11.51 9.39 3.42
CA ARG A 21 -12.47 8.75 4.33
C ARG A 21 -13.64 8.18 3.53
N ASP A 22 -14.11 7.00 3.93
CA ASP A 22 -15.27 6.32 3.33
C ASP A 22 -15.20 6.25 1.78
N GLN A 23 -13.99 6.03 1.24
CA GLN A 23 -13.74 6.04 -0.20
C GLN A 23 -14.27 4.79 -0.89
N PHE A 24 -14.09 3.62 -0.27
CA PHE A 24 -14.50 2.35 -0.85
C PHE A 24 -15.80 1.83 -0.24
N PRO A 25 -16.70 1.25 -1.06
CA PRO A 25 -17.98 0.74 -0.58
C PRO A 25 -17.79 -0.47 0.34
N MET A 26 -18.44 -0.43 1.50
CA MET A 26 -18.35 -1.49 2.51
C MET A 26 -18.62 -2.90 1.97
N PRO A 27 -19.64 -3.15 1.11
CA PRO A 27 -19.85 -4.50 0.56
C PRO A 27 -18.65 -5.06 -0.21
N ALA A 28 -17.86 -4.20 -0.88
CA ALA A 28 -16.66 -4.62 -1.60
C ALA A 28 -15.52 -4.97 -0.62
N ILE A 29 -15.36 -4.20 0.45
CA ILE A 29 -14.39 -4.45 1.52
C ILE A 29 -14.71 -5.74 2.27
N GLU A 30 -15.98 -5.97 2.63
CA GLU A 30 -16.44 -7.19 3.30
C GLU A 30 -16.17 -8.42 2.43
N ALA A 31 -16.51 -8.37 1.14
CA ALA A 31 -16.22 -9.46 0.21
C ALA A 31 -14.71 -9.75 0.10
N CYS A 32 -13.86 -8.71 0.11
CA CYS A 32 -12.41 -8.89 0.14
C CYS A 32 -11.93 -9.55 1.43
N ASN A 33 -12.45 -9.13 2.58
CA ASN A 33 -12.08 -9.72 3.86
C ASN A 33 -12.46 -11.20 3.95
N GLU A 34 -13.65 -11.57 3.47
CA GLU A 34 -14.10 -12.96 3.40
C GLU A 34 -13.22 -13.80 2.48
N ALA A 35 -12.90 -13.30 1.28
CA ALA A 35 -12.05 -13.99 0.32
C ALA A 35 -10.58 -14.09 0.77
N PHE A 36 -10.09 -13.13 1.55
CA PHE A 36 -8.73 -13.13 2.06
C PHE A 36 -8.52 -14.11 3.21
N ALA A 37 -9.54 -14.38 4.01
CA ALA A 37 -9.44 -15.25 5.20
C ALA A 37 -8.86 -16.64 4.90
N PRO A 38 -9.33 -17.40 3.89
CA PRO A 38 -8.72 -18.69 3.53
C PRO A 38 -7.28 -18.53 3.00
N ILE A 39 -6.97 -17.48 2.23
CA ILE A 39 -5.61 -17.21 1.72
C ILE A 39 -4.64 -17.02 2.89
N LEU A 40 -5.02 -16.20 3.87
CA LEU A 40 -4.22 -15.97 5.07
C LEU A 40 -4.01 -17.27 5.87
N ARG A 41 -5.08 -18.03 6.09
CA ARG A 41 -5.01 -19.30 6.82
C ARG A 41 -4.03 -20.28 6.17
N ASP A 42 -4.14 -20.44 4.86
CA ASP A 42 -3.33 -21.40 4.11
C ASP A 42 -1.85 -20.92 4.07
N TYR A 43 -1.61 -19.63 3.88
CA TYR A 43 -0.28 -19.02 3.96
C TYR A 43 0.38 -19.20 5.33
N VAL A 44 -0.37 -19.02 6.42
CA VAL A 44 0.13 -19.22 7.78
C VAL A 44 0.43 -20.71 8.06
N ALA A 45 -0.41 -21.63 7.52
CA ALA A 45 -0.20 -23.07 7.67
C ALA A 45 1.07 -23.58 6.96
N GLU A 46 1.50 -22.95 5.89
CA GLU A 46 2.77 -23.23 5.21
C GLU A 46 4.00 -22.78 6.01
N ASN A 47 3.79 -22.07 7.11
CA ASN A 47 4.81 -21.57 8.02
C ASN A 47 5.94 -20.78 7.31
N VAL A 48 5.55 -19.94 6.35
CA VAL A 48 6.45 -19.08 5.60
C VAL A 48 7.02 -18.01 6.52
N GLU A 49 8.33 -18.05 6.74
CA GLU A 49 9.01 -16.99 7.46
C GLU A 49 9.18 -15.74 6.61
N ASN A 50 8.81 -14.59 7.18
CA ASN A 50 9.05 -13.28 6.60
C ASN A 50 10.07 -12.50 7.44
N PRO A 51 11.37 -12.74 7.29
CA PRO A 51 12.41 -12.19 8.16
C PRO A 51 12.41 -10.65 8.23
N ASN A 52 11.97 -9.99 7.16
CA ASN A 52 11.89 -8.52 7.10
C ASN A 52 10.61 -7.93 7.70
N ARG A 53 9.71 -8.76 8.21
CA ARG A 53 8.41 -8.34 8.76
C ARG A 53 8.29 -8.56 10.26
N GLY A 54 9.18 -9.37 10.83
CA GLY A 54 9.11 -9.81 12.23
C GLY A 54 8.07 -10.92 12.46
N PRO A 55 7.94 -11.40 13.70
CA PRO A 55 7.07 -12.52 14.04
C PRO A 55 5.59 -12.16 13.80
N CYS A 56 4.81 -13.17 13.43
CA CYS A 56 3.36 -13.06 13.28
C CYS A 56 2.88 -11.90 12.38
N ARG A 57 3.69 -11.48 11.40
CA ARG A 57 3.33 -10.48 10.41
C ARG A 57 3.59 -11.02 9.02
N HIS A 58 2.57 -11.04 8.19
CA HIS A 58 2.60 -11.67 6.89
C HIS A 58 2.40 -10.64 5.80
N TYR A 59 3.25 -10.70 4.77
CA TYR A 59 3.09 -9.90 3.55
C TYR A 59 2.76 -10.86 2.41
N ILE A 60 1.52 -10.82 1.96
CA ILE A 60 0.95 -11.80 1.05
C ILE A 60 0.61 -11.10 -0.26
N THR A 61 1.20 -11.55 -1.37
CA THR A 61 0.83 -11.09 -2.71
C THR A 61 -0.58 -11.54 -3.03
N LEU A 62 -1.47 -10.61 -3.36
CA LEU A 62 -2.88 -10.86 -3.59
C LEU A 62 -3.16 -11.20 -5.07
N PRO A 63 -4.08 -12.12 -5.36
CA PRO A 63 -4.47 -12.43 -6.73
C PRO A 63 -5.30 -11.28 -7.34
N PHE A 64 -5.11 -11.04 -8.63
CA PHE A 64 -5.98 -10.16 -9.42
C PHE A 64 -7.24 -10.91 -9.88
N GLU A 65 -8.01 -11.38 -8.92
CA GLU A 65 -9.25 -12.13 -9.14
C GLU A 65 -10.37 -11.60 -8.24
N PRO A 66 -11.63 -11.54 -8.74
CA PRO A 66 -12.74 -11.15 -7.89
C PRO A 66 -12.90 -12.09 -6.66
N PRO A 67 -13.27 -11.56 -5.50
CA PRO A 67 -13.60 -10.16 -5.22
C PRO A 67 -12.40 -9.28 -4.85
N LEU A 68 -11.18 -9.84 -4.69
CA LEU A 68 -9.97 -9.09 -4.34
C LEU A 68 -9.60 -8.09 -5.46
N TYR A 69 -9.70 -8.50 -6.72
CA TYR A 69 -9.78 -7.55 -7.82
C TYR A 69 -11.22 -7.03 -7.94
N ASN A 70 -11.37 -5.72 -7.80
CA ASN A 70 -12.62 -5.02 -8.05
C ASN A 70 -12.31 -3.65 -8.68
N PRO A 71 -12.96 -3.28 -9.79
CA PRO A 71 -12.74 -1.97 -10.42
C PRO A 71 -12.87 -0.78 -9.46
N CYS A 72 -13.76 -0.86 -8.45
CA CYS A 72 -13.91 0.22 -7.48
C CYS A 72 -12.64 0.54 -6.67
N PHE A 73 -11.65 -0.35 -6.63
CA PHE A 73 -10.37 -0.09 -5.96
C PHE A 73 -9.33 0.48 -6.92
N PHE A 74 -9.26 -0.08 -8.13
CA PHE A 74 -8.17 0.20 -9.07
C PHE A 74 -8.53 1.24 -10.13
N ASP A 75 -9.81 1.43 -10.41
CA ASP A 75 -10.35 2.36 -11.41
C ASP A 75 -11.12 3.52 -10.76
N ASP A 76 -10.80 3.85 -9.51
CA ASP A 76 -11.39 4.95 -8.75
C ASP A 76 -10.88 6.30 -9.25
N ASP A 77 -11.79 7.17 -9.69
CA ASP A 77 -11.48 8.47 -10.30
C ASP A 77 -10.71 9.40 -9.35
N THR A 78 -11.00 9.37 -8.05
CA THR A 78 -10.33 10.20 -7.04
C THR A 78 -8.88 9.78 -6.85
N ILE A 79 -8.64 8.48 -6.69
CA ILE A 79 -7.30 7.92 -6.51
C ILE A 79 -6.47 8.15 -7.77
N ILE A 80 -7.04 7.90 -8.95
CA ILE A 80 -6.39 8.14 -10.25
C ILE A 80 -6.01 9.60 -10.41
N ALA A 81 -6.92 10.54 -10.10
CA ALA A 81 -6.64 11.97 -10.21
C ALA A 81 -5.51 12.41 -9.26
N ILE A 82 -5.49 11.92 -8.02
CA ILE A 82 -4.39 12.19 -7.07
C ILE A 82 -3.07 11.58 -7.57
N ALA A 83 -3.09 10.32 -7.99
CA ALA A 83 -1.89 9.66 -8.53
C ALA A 83 -1.35 10.36 -9.76
N THR A 84 -2.22 10.78 -10.69
CA THR A 84 -1.86 11.56 -11.88
C THR A 84 -1.19 12.88 -11.48
N ARG A 85 -1.73 13.57 -10.49
CA ARG A 85 -1.17 14.85 -10.03
C ARG A 85 0.22 14.72 -9.43
N VAL A 86 0.51 13.61 -8.74
CA VAL A 86 1.79 13.37 -8.05
C VAL A 86 2.80 12.66 -8.95
N LEU A 87 2.37 11.65 -9.70
CA LEU A 87 3.24 10.78 -10.50
C LEU A 87 3.28 11.13 -11.99
N GLY A 88 2.31 11.92 -12.48
CA GLY A 88 2.11 12.17 -13.91
C GLY A 88 1.14 11.19 -14.56
N GLU A 89 0.66 11.54 -15.77
CA GLU A 89 -0.38 10.80 -16.49
C GLU A 89 -0.01 9.37 -16.89
N ASP A 90 1.30 9.10 -17.03
CA ASP A 90 1.82 7.79 -17.44
C ASP A 90 2.14 6.87 -16.25
N PHE A 91 1.49 7.00 -15.11
CA PHE A 91 1.69 6.06 -14.02
C PHE A 91 1.08 4.68 -14.32
N ALA A 92 1.57 3.65 -13.65
CA ALA A 92 1.06 2.28 -13.75
C ALA A 92 0.97 1.64 -12.37
N ILE A 93 0.11 0.63 -12.23
CA ILE A 93 0.05 -0.22 -11.04
C ILE A 93 1.06 -1.35 -11.21
N ASP A 94 1.86 -1.58 -10.16
CA ASP A 94 3.01 -2.49 -10.21
C ASP A 94 2.89 -3.70 -9.28
N GLN A 95 2.14 -3.58 -8.20
CA GLN A 95 2.05 -4.60 -7.16
C GLN A 95 0.69 -4.57 -6.49
N TYR A 96 0.22 -5.74 -6.03
CA TYR A 96 -0.93 -5.87 -5.16
C TYR A 96 -0.66 -6.91 -4.08
N ALA A 97 -0.76 -6.51 -2.81
CA ALA A 97 -0.43 -7.35 -1.67
C ALA A 97 -1.23 -6.95 -0.43
N SER A 98 -1.12 -7.72 0.65
CA SER A 98 -1.63 -7.38 1.98
C SER A 98 -0.51 -7.45 3.02
N ASP A 99 -0.43 -6.45 3.91
CA ASP A 99 0.33 -6.53 5.16
C ASP A 99 -0.63 -6.88 6.31
N THR A 100 -0.39 -8.03 6.94
CA THR A 100 -1.33 -8.60 7.91
C THR A 100 -0.61 -9.03 9.18
N PRO A 101 -0.57 -8.18 10.22
CA PRO A 101 -0.14 -8.58 11.55
C PRO A 101 -1.21 -9.40 12.25
N LEU A 102 -0.80 -10.52 12.82
CA LEU A 102 -1.57 -11.35 13.73
C LEU A 102 -1.21 -11.00 15.19
N LYS A 103 -1.98 -11.55 16.14
CA LYS A 103 -1.63 -11.51 17.56
C LYS A 103 -0.23 -12.07 17.78
N GLY A 104 0.58 -11.34 18.55
CA GLY A 104 1.99 -11.69 18.79
C GLY A 104 2.97 -11.01 17.82
N SER A 105 2.49 -10.24 16.85
CA SER A 105 3.38 -9.43 16.02
C SER A 105 4.11 -8.36 16.86
N ALA A 106 5.34 -8.04 16.45
CA ALA A 106 6.18 -7.05 17.10
C ALA A 106 6.15 -5.68 16.38
N TYR A 107 6.77 -4.68 16.99
CA TYR A 107 7.11 -3.45 16.28
C TYR A 107 8.12 -3.74 15.17
N GLN A 108 7.89 -3.18 14.02
CA GLN A 108 8.92 -3.14 12.99
C GLN A 108 9.93 -2.04 13.31
N GLU A 109 11.16 -2.21 12.82
CA GLU A 109 12.10 -1.10 12.75
C GLU A 109 11.53 0.03 11.90
N ILE A 110 11.87 1.28 12.25
CA ILE A 110 11.45 2.45 11.46
C ILE A 110 12.14 2.40 10.11
N HIS A 111 11.36 2.41 9.03
CA HIS A 111 11.87 2.24 7.67
C HIS A 111 11.06 3.01 6.64
N GLY A 112 11.64 3.15 5.45
CA GLY A 112 10.92 3.46 4.22
C GLY A 112 10.95 2.24 3.30
N ASP A 113 9.91 2.03 2.49
CA ASP A 113 9.78 0.85 1.63
C ASP A 113 10.62 0.92 0.35
N VAL A 114 11.12 2.10 0.00
CA VAL A 114 11.97 2.33 -1.17
C VAL A 114 13.24 3.06 -0.76
N GLY A 115 14.34 2.66 -1.35
CA GLY A 115 15.62 3.35 -1.20
C GLY A 115 15.69 4.67 -1.97
N PRO A 116 16.78 5.41 -1.85
CA PRO A 116 17.01 6.61 -2.65
C PRO A 116 17.00 6.27 -4.14
N LEU A 117 16.38 7.12 -4.94
CA LEU A 117 16.31 6.95 -6.39
C LEU A 117 17.70 7.20 -7.04
N PHE A 118 18.51 8.01 -6.39
CA PHE A 118 19.90 8.33 -6.78
C PHE A 118 20.82 7.98 -5.61
N PRO A 119 21.31 6.72 -5.54
CA PRO A 119 22.16 6.27 -4.41
C PRO A 119 23.48 7.03 -4.32
N GLU A 120 23.97 7.59 -5.44
CA GLU A 120 25.18 8.40 -5.53
C GLU A 120 25.01 9.82 -4.95
N ASP A 121 23.77 10.28 -4.80
CA ASP A 121 23.42 11.56 -4.16
C ASP A 121 22.29 11.37 -3.15
N PRO A 122 22.57 10.80 -1.98
CA PRO A 122 21.56 10.46 -0.99
C PRO A 122 20.88 11.68 -0.35
N ASP A 123 21.45 12.85 -0.49
CA ASP A 123 20.90 14.10 0.03
C ASP A 123 19.87 14.72 -0.93
N PHE A 124 19.89 14.32 -2.19
CA PHE A 124 18.88 14.74 -3.17
C PHE A 124 17.55 14.03 -2.93
N GLN A 125 16.51 14.81 -2.70
CA GLN A 125 15.15 14.32 -2.50
C GLN A 125 14.28 14.60 -3.74
N PRO A 126 14.24 13.67 -4.71
CA PRO A 126 13.46 13.83 -5.92
C PRO A 126 11.95 13.81 -5.64
N PRO A 127 11.11 14.30 -6.57
CA PRO A 127 9.67 14.08 -6.51
C PRO A 127 9.31 12.59 -6.35
N PRO A 128 8.13 12.26 -5.80
CA PRO A 128 7.69 10.88 -5.66
C PRO A 128 7.73 10.11 -6.99
N ALA A 129 8.29 8.91 -6.98
CA ALA A 129 8.27 7.98 -8.11
C ALA A 129 7.32 6.79 -7.88
N VAL A 130 6.93 6.59 -6.62
CA VAL A 130 6.00 5.55 -6.17
C VAL A 130 5.01 6.15 -5.21
N LEU A 131 3.76 5.75 -5.29
CA LEU A 131 2.76 5.90 -4.24
C LEU A 131 2.26 4.51 -3.83
N ALA A 132 2.05 4.32 -2.54
CA ALA A 132 1.37 3.14 -2.00
C ALA A 132 -0.06 3.54 -1.63
N VAL A 133 -1.04 2.83 -2.18
CA VAL A 133 -2.46 2.99 -1.88
C VAL A 133 -2.86 1.85 -0.95
N ASN A 134 -3.15 2.17 0.29
CA ASN A 134 -3.44 1.21 1.34
C ASN A 134 -4.90 1.32 1.80
N TYR A 135 -5.57 0.18 2.00
CA TYR A 135 -6.93 0.16 2.54
C TYR A 135 -7.13 -1.06 3.45
N PRO A 136 -7.64 -0.84 4.68
CA PRO A 136 -7.87 -1.92 5.63
C PRO A 136 -9.18 -2.67 5.30
N PHE A 137 -9.20 -3.97 5.59
CA PHE A 137 -10.42 -4.78 5.45
C PHE A 137 -11.28 -4.77 6.71
N ILE A 138 -10.77 -4.21 7.81
CA ILE A 138 -11.47 -4.05 9.09
C ILE A 138 -11.18 -2.67 9.67
N ASP A 139 -11.97 -2.23 10.62
CA ASP A 139 -11.66 -1.02 11.40
C ASP A 139 -10.39 -1.22 12.21
N VAL A 140 -9.43 -0.31 12.05
CA VAL A 140 -8.13 -0.35 12.72
C VAL A 140 -8.17 0.50 13.97
N THR A 141 -8.37 -0.12 15.12
CA THR A 141 -8.28 0.52 16.44
C THR A 141 -6.84 0.48 16.99
N PRO A 142 -6.53 1.21 18.06
CA PRO A 142 -5.20 1.13 18.70
C PRO A 142 -4.77 -0.28 19.11
N ALA A 143 -5.71 -1.18 19.39
CA ALA A 143 -5.43 -2.57 19.77
C ALA A 143 -5.04 -3.47 18.58
N HIS A 144 -5.49 -3.13 17.36
CA HIS A 144 -5.20 -3.89 16.15
C HIS A 144 -3.80 -3.64 15.57
N GLY A 145 -2.99 -2.79 16.19
CA GLY A 145 -1.65 -2.47 15.70
C GLY A 145 -1.67 -1.54 14.48
N PRO A 146 -2.10 -0.28 14.67
CA PRO A 146 -2.16 0.69 13.58
C PRO A 146 -0.78 0.92 12.96
N PHE A 147 -0.77 1.33 11.70
CA PHE A 147 0.42 1.84 11.04
C PHE A 147 0.82 3.16 11.68
N GLU A 148 2.09 3.31 12.06
CA GLU A 148 2.65 4.58 12.54
C GLU A 148 3.52 5.22 11.45
N VAL A 149 3.38 6.53 11.26
CA VAL A 149 4.11 7.31 10.27
C VAL A 149 4.77 8.53 10.91
N ALA A 150 5.97 8.87 10.45
CA ALA A 150 6.67 10.09 10.81
C ALA A 150 6.50 11.12 9.69
N ARG A 151 5.56 12.03 9.89
CA ARG A 151 5.10 13.02 8.90
C ARG A 151 6.24 13.85 8.30
N GLY A 152 6.29 13.95 6.96
CA GLY A 152 7.23 14.80 6.23
C GLY A 152 8.67 14.25 6.13
N THR A 153 8.94 13.06 6.67
CA THR A 153 10.31 12.50 6.68
C THR A 153 10.86 12.14 5.31
N HIS A 154 10.02 11.99 4.29
CA HIS A 154 10.42 11.77 2.90
C HIS A 154 11.14 12.98 2.27
N LEU A 155 11.09 14.14 2.94
CA LEU A 155 11.76 15.38 2.52
C LEU A 155 13.21 15.51 3.04
N PHE A 156 13.65 14.54 3.86
CA PHE A 156 14.98 14.55 4.45
C PHE A 156 15.77 13.31 4.03
N PRO A 157 17.11 13.38 4.01
CA PRO A 157 17.95 12.18 3.96
C PRO A 157 17.55 11.24 5.09
N LYS A 158 17.51 9.94 4.81
CA LYS A 158 17.03 8.93 5.76
C LYS A 158 17.71 9.02 7.14
N ALA A 159 19.03 9.21 7.15
CA ALA A 159 19.80 9.30 8.40
C ALA A 159 19.38 10.52 9.25
N GLU A 160 19.13 11.66 8.60
CA GLU A 160 18.64 12.84 9.29
C GLU A 160 17.21 12.66 9.79
N ALA A 161 16.33 12.10 8.99
CA ALA A 161 14.95 11.81 9.37
C ALA A 161 14.88 10.88 10.59
N LEU A 162 15.69 9.81 10.62
CA LEU A 162 15.77 8.89 11.75
C LEU A 162 16.24 9.60 13.02
N ARG A 163 17.29 10.43 12.93
CA ARG A 163 17.79 11.21 14.08
C ARG A 163 16.72 12.17 14.62
N ARG A 164 15.97 12.85 13.75
CA ARG A 164 14.88 13.75 14.16
C ARG A 164 13.74 13.02 14.87
N ILE A 165 13.47 11.77 14.50
CA ILE A 165 12.50 10.92 15.20
C ILE A 165 13.07 10.51 16.57
N GLU A 166 14.32 10.10 16.64
CA GLU A 166 15.02 9.68 17.86
C GLU A 166 15.12 10.81 18.87
N ASP A 167 15.41 12.03 18.42
CA ASP A 167 15.45 13.25 19.22
C ASP A 167 14.04 13.77 19.62
N GLY A 168 12.96 13.11 19.17
CA GLY A 168 11.58 13.50 19.47
C GLY A 168 11.10 14.76 18.73
N VAL A 169 11.85 15.23 17.73
CA VAL A 169 11.46 16.41 16.92
C VAL A 169 10.34 16.06 15.95
N ILE A 170 10.34 14.85 15.39
CA ILE A 170 9.27 14.33 14.53
C ILE A 170 8.63 13.13 15.25
N PRO A 171 7.37 13.23 15.67
CA PRO A 171 6.69 12.09 16.31
C PRO A 171 6.30 11.01 15.32
N LEU A 172 6.16 9.77 15.82
CA LEU A 172 5.45 8.69 15.12
C LEU A 172 3.97 8.80 15.47
N GLU A 173 3.14 8.99 14.46
CA GLU A 173 1.69 9.17 14.60
C GLU A 173 0.97 7.88 14.17
N PRO A 174 0.11 7.28 15.04
CA PRO A 174 -0.71 6.14 14.65
C PRO A 174 -1.81 6.58 13.69
N LEU A 175 -1.93 5.93 12.55
CA LEU A 175 -3.01 6.15 11.60
C LEU A 175 -4.18 5.21 11.89
N LEU A 176 -5.23 5.73 12.51
CA LEU A 176 -6.48 5.02 12.72
C LEU A 176 -7.35 5.16 11.48
N MET A 177 -7.70 4.02 10.90
CA MET A 177 -8.48 3.93 9.67
C MET A 177 -9.66 2.99 9.87
N ASN A 178 -10.81 3.37 9.35
CA ASN A 178 -11.95 2.48 9.26
C ASN A 178 -11.87 1.65 7.98
N ALA A 179 -12.56 0.52 7.94
CA ALA A 179 -12.83 -0.19 6.70
C ALA A 179 -13.51 0.76 5.70
N GLY A 180 -13.01 0.78 4.45
CA GLY A 180 -13.46 1.76 3.44
C GLY A 180 -12.62 3.03 3.33
N ASP A 181 -11.80 3.37 4.34
CA ASP A 181 -10.82 4.45 4.22
C ASP A 181 -9.64 4.04 3.32
N VAL A 182 -9.03 5.03 2.66
CA VAL A 182 -7.84 4.82 1.82
C VAL A 182 -6.72 5.76 2.23
N LEU A 183 -5.56 5.19 2.51
CA LEU A 183 -4.31 5.91 2.74
C LEU A 183 -3.48 5.90 1.46
N ILE A 184 -3.19 7.08 0.90
CA ILE A 184 -2.24 7.24 -0.21
C ILE A 184 -0.97 7.86 0.36
N ARG A 185 0.17 7.19 0.20
CA ARG A 185 1.42 7.63 0.80
C ARG A 185 2.63 7.51 -0.12
N ASP A 186 3.60 8.39 0.10
CA ASP A 186 4.96 8.21 -0.40
C ASP A 186 5.67 7.16 0.44
N PRO A 187 6.11 6.03 -0.13
CA PRO A 187 6.72 4.94 0.63
C PRO A 187 8.13 5.28 1.18
N ARG A 188 8.69 6.44 0.85
CA ARG A 188 9.91 6.97 1.48
C ARG A 188 9.64 7.59 2.84
N CYS A 189 8.40 8.05 3.08
CA CYS A 189 7.98 8.58 4.38
C CYS A 189 8.19 7.50 5.44
N LEU A 190 9.00 7.78 6.47
CA LEU A 190 9.39 6.79 7.47
C LEU A 190 8.20 6.36 8.30
N HIS A 191 8.11 5.06 8.53
CA HIS A 191 6.97 4.42 9.16
C HIS A 191 7.37 3.09 9.82
N ARG A 192 6.43 2.54 10.57
CA ARG A 192 6.53 1.16 11.08
C ARG A 192 5.16 0.55 11.32
N GLY A 193 5.10 -0.78 11.25
CA GLY A 193 3.97 -1.53 11.78
C GLY A 193 4.07 -1.68 13.29
N THR A 194 2.93 -1.62 13.99
CA THR A 194 2.85 -1.83 15.44
C THR A 194 2.22 -3.19 15.77
N PRO A 195 2.37 -3.70 17.01
CA PRO A 195 1.84 -5.01 17.40
C PRO A 195 0.32 -5.11 17.37
N ASN A 196 -0.22 -6.13 16.73
CA ASN A 196 -1.61 -6.50 16.90
C ASN A 196 -1.77 -7.28 18.22
N ARG A 197 -2.60 -6.76 19.14
CA ARG A 197 -2.87 -7.34 20.47
C ARG A 197 -4.19 -8.08 20.53
N THR A 198 -4.93 -8.14 19.43
CA THR A 198 -6.24 -8.78 19.33
C THR A 198 -6.12 -10.16 18.69
N ASP A 199 -7.17 -10.98 18.83
CA ASP A 199 -7.27 -12.26 18.13
C ASP A 199 -7.74 -12.12 16.66
N THR A 200 -8.13 -10.91 16.25
CA THR A 200 -8.55 -10.59 14.88
C THR A 200 -7.35 -10.20 14.04
N PRO A 201 -7.04 -10.89 12.93
CA PRO A 201 -6.05 -10.42 11.96
C PRO A 201 -6.37 -9.02 11.46
N ARG A 202 -5.34 -8.20 11.19
CA ARG A 202 -5.53 -6.83 10.66
C ARG A 202 -5.00 -6.73 9.22
N PRO A 203 -5.72 -7.25 8.23
CA PRO A 203 -5.30 -7.15 6.85
C PRO A 203 -5.45 -5.71 6.34
N VAL A 204 -4.37 -5.21 5.72
CA VAL A 204 -4.37 -3.96 4.95
C VAL A 204 -3.87 -4.28 3.56
N ALA A 205 -4.75 -4.18 2.58
CA ALA A 205 -4.34 -4.31 1.19
C ALA A 205 -3.52 -3.09 0.76
N VAL A 206 -2.60 -3.30 -0.15
CA VAL A 206 -1.77 -2.27 -0.74
C VAL A 206 -1.52 -2.55 -2.21
N PHE A 207 -1.77 -1.56 -3.07
CA PHE A 207 -1.22 -1.57 -4.41
C PHE A 207 -0.27 -0.38 -4.61
N ALA A 208 0.72 -0.58 -5.48
CA ALA A 208 1.71 0.44 -5.76
C ALA A 208 1.42 1.11 -7.11
N CYS A 209 1.30 2.44 -7.12
CA CYS A 209 1.34 3.25 -8.33
C CYS A 209 2.78 3.72 -8.55
N ILE A 210 3.31 3.51 -9.74
CA ILE A 210 4.68 3.90 -10.10
C ILE A 210 4.70 4.75 -11.37
N ARG A 211 5.66 5.69 -11.46
CA ARG A 211 5.86 6.44 -12.71
C ARG A 211 6.13 5.50 -13.89
N GLY A 212 5.68 5.88 -15.09
CA GLY A 212 5.74 5.05 -16.28
C GLY A 212 7.15 4.55 -16.63
N TRP A 213 8.19 5.33 -16.38
CA TRP A 213 9.59 4.95 -16.63
C TRP A 213 10.19 4.03 -15.55
N MET A 214 9.57 3.94 -14.35
CA MET A 214 10.11 3.17 -13.23
C MET A 214 9.87 1.68 -13.41
N GLN A 215 10.86 0.86 -13.00
CA GLN A 215 10.74 -0.58 -12.88
C GLN A 215 11.16 -1.03 -11.48
N ARG A 216 10.50 -2.05 -10.96
CA ARG A 216 10.74 -2.61 -9.61
C ARG A 216 10.89 -4.13 -9.73
N GLU A 217 11.97 -4.60 -10.31
CA GLU A 217 12.20 -6.02 -10.63
C GLU A 217 12.20 -6.94 -9.40
N SER A 218 12.61 -6.42 -8.25
CA SER A 218 12.70 -7.19 -6.99
C SER A 218 11.36 -7.46 -6.29
N ARG A 219 10.23 -7.01 -6.85
CA ARG A 219 8.92 -7.18 -6.22
C ARG A 219 8.19 -8.38 -6.80
N GLU A 220 7.70 -9.24 -5.92
CA GLU A 220 6.79 -10.31 -6.28
C GLU A 220 5.46 -9.73 -6.78
N ARG A 221 4.97 -10.28 -7.87
CA ARG A 221 3.72 -9.87 -8.51
C ARG A 221 2.93 -11.09 -8.92
N ASN A 222 1.67 -11.14 -8.51
CA ASN A 222 0.75 -12.08 -9.13
C ASN A 222 0.37 -11.62 -10.54
N PRO A 223 0.31 -12.53 -11.49
CA PRO A 223 -0.12 -12.18 -12.84
C PRO A 223 -1.62 -11.86 -12.87
N VAL A 224 -2.00 -10.99 -13.79
CA VAL A 224 -3.40 -10.77 -14.13
C VAL A 224 -3.89 -11.94 -14.99
N PRO A 225 -4.89 -12.71 -14.56
CA PRO A 225 -5.43 -13.81 -15.36
C PRO A 225 -6.01 -13.31 -16.69
N GLU A 226 -5.88 -14.09 -17.75
CA GLU A 226 -6.36 -13.68 -19.08
C GLU A 226 -7.87 -13.41 -19.09
N TYR A 227 -8.67 -14.18 -18.36
CA TYR A 227 -10.11 -13.95 -18.28
C TYR A 227 -10.46 -12.63 -17.57
N VAL A 228 -9.64 -12.16 -16.62
CA VAL A 228 -9.77 -10.83 -16.01
C VAL A 228 -9.31 -9.78 -17.02
N TRP A 229 -8.14 -9.97 -17.62
CA TRP A 229 -7.56 -9.03 -18.59
C TRP A 229 -8.51 -8.70 -19.76
N THR A 230 -9.20 -9.70 -20.29
CA THR A 230 -10.15 -9.51 -21.41
C THR A 230 -11.36 -8.69 -21.01
N GLY A 231 -11.76 -8.70 -19.73
CA GLY A 231 -12.86 -7.90 -19.19
C GLY A 231 -12.48 -6.47 -18.79
N LEU A 232 -11.17 -6.13 -18.73
CA LEU A 232 -10.71 -4.81 -18.32
C LEU A 232 -11.12 -3.72 -19.32
N SER A 233 -11.43 -2.53 -18.80
CA SER A 233 -11.54 -1.30 -19.56
C SER A 233 -10.20 -0.93 -20.22
N GLU A 234 -10.19 -0.01 -21.17
CA GLU A 234 -8.96 0.51 -21.77
C GLU A 234 -8.08 1.20 -20.71
N ARG A 235 -8.69 1.94 -19.79
CA ARG A 235 -8.01 2.62 -18.68
C ARG A 235 -7.35 1.61 -17.75
N GLU A 236 -8.06 0.57 -17.34
CA GLU A 236 -7.48 -0.47 -16.47
C GLU A 236 -6.33 -1.23 -17.17
N ARG A 237 -6.44 -1.54 -18.46
CA ARG A 237 -5.34 -2.15 -19.22
C ARG A 237 -4.11 -1.25 -19.24
N GLN A 238 -4.29 0.05 -19.36
CA GLN A 238 -3.19 1.01 -19.29
C GLN A 238 -2.59 1.06 -17.88
N LEU A 239 -3.41 1.04 -16.84
CA LEU A 239 -2.94 0.98 -15.45
C LEU A 239 -2.17 -0.31 -15.14
N PHE A 240 -2.63 -1.45 -15.65
CA PHE A 240 -2.03 -2.77 -15.39
C PHE A 240 -0.97 -3.21 -16.40
N ARG A 241 -0.58 -2.36 -17.35
CA ARG A 241 0.35 -2.71 -18.45
C ARG A 241 1.71 -3.25 -18.00
N LYS A 242 2.11 -3.02 -16.75
CA LYS A 242 3.37 -3.50 -16.16
C LYS A 242 3.25 -4.79 -15.37
N LEU A 243 2.04 -5.26 -15.13
CA LEU A 243 1.81 -6.52 -14.44
C LEU A 243 2.01 -7.70 -15.41
N PRO A 244 2.55 -8.83 -14.93
CA PRO A 244 2.60 -10.04 -15.74
C PRO A 244 1.18 -10.53 -16.06
N ARG A 245 1.05 -11.30 -17.13
CA ARG A 245 -0.21 -11.93 -17.55
C ARG A 245 -0.05 -13.43 -17.60
N THR A 246 -1.06 -14.17 -17.15
CA THR A 246 -1.12 -15.62 -17.39
C THR A 246 -1.90 -15.90 -18.65
N PRO A 247 -1.35 -16.72 -19.58
CA PRO A 247 -2.12 -17.20 -20.72
C PRO A 247 -3.38 -17.93 -20.25
N SER A 248 -4.45 -17.88 -21.05
CA SER A 248 -5.58 -18.80 -20.88
C SER A 248 -5.07 -20.22 -20.92
N THR A 249 -5.10 -20.93 -19.80
CA THR A 249 -5.03 -22.38 -19.87
C THR A 249 -6.34 -22.82 -20.51
N SER A 250 -6.29 -23.18 -21.79
CA SER A 250 -7.38 -23.91 -22.42
C SER A 250 -7.64 -25.17 -21.59
N ARG A 251 -8.75 -25.16 -20.84
CA ARG A 251 -9.31 -26.38 -20.24
C ARG A 251 -9.92 -27.24 -21.32
#